data_b19f3f0a1951becdb7873872bb162eab
#
_entry.id   b19f3f0a1951becdb7873872bb162eab
#
_cell.length_a   1.000
_cell.length_b   1.000
_cell.length_c   1.000
_cell.angle_alpha   90.00
_cell.angle_beta   90.00
_cell.angle_gamma   90.00
#
_symmetry.space_group_name_H-M   'P 1'
#
loop_
_entity.id
_entity.type
_entity.pdbx_description
1 polymer ?
#
loop_
_entity_poly.entity_id
_entity_poly.type
_entity_poly.pdbx_seq_one_letter_code
_entity_poly.pdbx_strand_id
1 'polypeptide(L)'
;MLSRRILRIKAFKVLYGYSVTNDMTLDEAMKELDLSFEATRDLYLFMLAIISPLTKEARNRIELAKTKFHPTEEDLNPNTKFADNKLAQYFDNDPDFQKILKKKELSWDNYDILVKSVLDSIKGKQYFVKYMESEERSLKEDCKLFTRIFEEEFVDNAQLAAILEDMNMYWIDDLAYDLTFCCRTLDDLAAGEQWHMPVLYMSDMKRKKDPSADLQSDNVFVHRLLKNAFAGYKGYFDRITAAVKGWEADRLNSIDIALVVLGLAEVESFPEIPVKV
;
A
#
# COMPACT_ATOMS: atom_id res chain seq x y z
N MET A 1 -5.22 4.63 7.87
CA MET A 1 -4.35 4.58 6.69
C MET A 1 -4.46 5.84 5.84
N LEU A 2 -5.58 6.07 5.16
CA LEU A 2 -5.70 7.13 4.16
C LEU A 2 -5.68 8.53 4.76
N SER A 3 -4.70 9.35 4.35
CA SER A 3 -4.65 10.77 4.66
C SER A 3 -5.47 11.58 3.65
N ARG A 4 -5.86 12.82 4.00
CA ARG A 4 -6.56 13.70 3.05
C ARG A 4 -5.82 13.91 1.72
N ARG A 5 -4.48 13.87 1.75
CA ARG A 5 -3.67 13.94 0.52
C ARG A 5 -3.95 12.73 -0.39
N ILE A 6 -3.93 11.52 0.16
CA ILE A 6 -4.20 10.30 -0.61
C ILE A 6 -5.65 10.25 -1.09
N LEU A 7 -6.60 10.67 -0.24
CA LEU A 7 -8.01 10.76 -0.61
C LEU A 7 -8.24 11.69 -1.81
N ARG A 8 -7.56 12.84 -1.85
CA ARG A 8 -7.59 13.75 -3.00
C ARG A 8 -7.01 13.11 -4.27
N ILE A 9 -5.90 12.39 -4.14
CA ILE A 9 -5.28 11.68 -5.28
C ILE A 9 -6.26 10.64 -5.85
N LYS A 10 -6.93 9.87 -4.99
CA LYS A 10 -7.90 8.87 -5.43
C LYS A 10 -9.14 9.51 -6.06
N ALA A 11 -9.69 10.56 -5.45
CA ALA A 11 -10.79 11.34 -6.05
C ALA A 11 -10.39 11.95 -7.41
N PHE A 12 -9.16 12.46 -7.52
CA PHE A 12 -8.61 12.96 -8.79
C PHE A 12 -8.57 11.87 -9.86
N LYS A 13 -8.08 10.66 -9.53
CA LYS A 13 -8.00 9.55 -10.50
C LYS A 13 -9.38 9.17 -11.06
N VAL A 14 -10.39 9.08 -10.19
CA VAL A 14 -11.77 8.81 -10.60
C VAL A 14 -12.31 9.94 -11.50
N LEU A 15 -12.11 11.19 -11.10
CA LEU A 15 -12.54 12.36 -11.89
C LEU A 15 -11.83 12.44 -13.25
N TYR A 16 -10.54 12.10 -13.28
CA TYR A 16 -9.78 12.03 -14.54
C TYR A 16 -10.34 10.95 -15.47
N GLY A 17 -10.63 9.73 -14.94
CA GLY A 17 -11.30 8.69 -15.73
C GLY A 17 -12.60 9.18 -16.36
N TYR A 18 -13.44 9.87 -15.61
CA TYR A 18 -14.65 10.52 -16.12
C TYR A 18 -14.33 11.57 -17.21
N SER A 19 -13.30 12.39 -17.02
CA SER A 19 -12.95 13.45 -17.97
C SER A 19 -12.51 12.93 -19.35
N VAL A 20 -12.01 11.68 -19.38
CA VAL A 20 -11.56 11.03 -20.62
C VAL A 20 -12.70 10.31 -21.35
N THR A 21 -13.55 9.61 -20.61
CA THR A 21 -14.60 8.75 -21.19
C THR A 21 -15.95 9.47 -21.34
N ASN A 22 -16.26 10.38 -20.41
CA ASN A 22 -17.55 11.11 -20.30
C ASN A 22 -18.80 10.20 -20.21
N ASP A 23 -18.65 8.92 -19.89
CA ASP A 23 -19.73 7.94 -19.85
C ASP A 23 -20.02 7.39 -18.44
N MET A 24 -19.23 7.82 -17.43
CA MET A 24 -19.38 7.40 -16.04
C MET A 24 -20.49 8.17 -15.32
N THR A 25 -21.35 7.48 -14.61
CA THR A 25 -22.34 8.09 -13.72
C THR A 25 -21.74 8.43 -12.34
N LEU A 26 -22.44 9.30 -11.57
CA LEU A 26 -21.99 9.63 -10.21
C LEU A 26 -21.93 8.39 -9.30
N ASP A 27 -22.89 7.48 -9.40
CA ASP A 27 -22.92 6.26 -8.57
C ASP A 27 -21.75 5.33 -8.92
N GLU A 28 -21.40 5.21 -10.20
CA GLU A 28 -20.20 4.47 -10.61
C GLU A 28 -18.93 5.14 -10.10
N ALA A 29 -18.81 6.47 -10.20
CA ALA A 29 -17.66 7.21 -9.67
C ALA A 29 -17.50 7.01 -8.16
N MET A 30 -18.61 7.02 -7.40
CA MET A 30 -18.56 6.76 -5.95
C MET A 30 -18.12 5.33 -5.64
N LYS A 31 -18.63 4.35 -6.38
CA LYS A 31 -18.24 2.96 -6.25
C LYS A 31 -16.77 2.75 -6.57
N GLU A 32 -16.27 3.35 -7.65
CA GLU A 32 -14.85 3.30 -8.03
C GLU A 32 -13.96 3.90 -6.93
N LEU A 33 -14.39 5.02 -6.34
CA LEU A 33 -13.68 5.64 -5.23
C LEU A 33 -13.55 4.69 -4.04
N ASP A 34 -14.66 4.07 -3.62
CA ASP A 34 -14.69 3.14 -2.49
C ASP A 34 -13.85 1.89 -2.77
N LEU A 35 -13.92 1.34 -3.98
CA LEU A 35 -13.08 0.21 -4.40
C LEU A 35 -11.59 0.58 -4.33
N SER A 36 -11.21 1.80 -4.73
CA SER A 36 -9.82 2.24 -4.64
C SER A 36 -9.30 2.35 -3.20
N PHE A 37 -10.17 2.66 -2.23
CA PHE A 37 -9.81 2.69 -0.81
C PHE A 37 -9.58 1.30 -0.24
N GLU A 38 -10.48 0.37 -0.55
CA GLU A 38 -10.32 -1.02 -0.12
C GLU A 38 -9.09 -1.66 -0.76
N ALA A 39 -8.81 -1.35 -2.03
CA ALA A 39 -7.63 -1.84 -2.73
C ALA A 39 -6.31 -1.43 -2.05
N THR A 40 -6.20 -0.21 -1.50
CA THR A 40 -5.03 0.20 -0.71
C THR A 40 -4.85 -0.71 0.50
N ARG A 41 -5.92 -1.04 1.21
CA ARG A 41 -5.87 -1.94 2.37
C ARG A 41 -5.51 -3.38 1.98
N ASP A 42 -5.97 -3.82 0.82
CA ASP A 42 -5.67 -5.14 0.29
C ASP A 42 -4.19 -5.25 -0.13
N LEU A 43 -3.62 -4.21 -0.74
CA LEU A 43 -2.20 -4.13 -1.06
C LEU A 43 -1.33 -4.19 0.21
N TYR A 44 -1.68 -3.44 1.24
CA TYR A 44 -1.00 -3.49 2.53
C TYR A 44 -0.97 -4.93 3.10
N LEU A 45 -2.11 -5.63 3.08
CA LEU A 45 -2.21 -7.01 3.55
C LEU A 45 -1.37 -7.95 2.68
N PHE A 46 -1.45 -7.79 1.35
CA PHE A 46 -0.69 -8.59 0.39
C PHE A 46 0.82 -8.42 0.61
N MET A 47 1.29 -7.18 0.82
CA MET A 47 2.70 -6.94 1.09
C MET A 47 3.16 -7.52 2.44
N LEU A 48 2.38 -7.43 3.50
CA LEU A 48 2.72 -8.10 4.76
C LEU A 48 2.75 -9.63 4.63
N ALA A 49 1.89 -10.19 3.79
CA ALA A 49 1.81 -11.62 3.59
C ALA A 49 3.06 -12.24 2.92
N ILE A 50 3.95 -11.45 2.29
CA ILE A 50 5.19 -11.96 1.68
C ILE A 50 6.23 -12.45 2.71
N ILE A 51 6.10 -12.02 3.96
CA ILE A 51 7.03 -12.37 5.05
C ILE A 51 7.13 -13.89 5.21
N SER A 52 6.01 -14.58 5.23
CA SER A 52 5.95 -16.04 5.38
C SER A 52 6.53 -16.81 4.18
N PRO A 53 6.17 -16.53 2.92
CA PRO A 53 6.79 -17.14 1.74
C PRO A 53 8.31 -17.02 1.69
N LEU A 54 8.88 -15.85 2.05
CA LEU A 54 10.33 -15.65 2.06
C LEU A 54 11.03 -16.57 3.05
N THR A 55 10.50 -16.71 4.26
CA THR A 55 11.08 -17.59 5.28
C THR A 55 10.87 -19.08 4.97
N LYS A 56 9.72 -19.42 4.38
CA LYS A 56 9.43 -20.79 3.90
C LYS A 56 10.36 -21.20 2.77
N GLU A 57 10.63 -20.31 1.82
CA GLU A 57 11.59 -20.58 0.74
C GLU A 57 13.01 -20.75 1.29
N ALA A 58 13.43 -19.95 2.28
CA ALA A 58 14.71 -20.16 2.93
C ALA A 58 14.78 -21.52 3.62
N ARG A 59 13.73 -21.97 4.30
CA ARG A 59 13.63 -23.29 4.91
C ARG A 59 13.71 -24.41 3.86
N ASN A 60 12.96 -24.27 2.78
CA ASN A 60 12.99 -25.23 1.66
C ASN A 60 14.40 -25.42 1.11
N ARG A 61 15.15 -24.31 0.92
CA ARG A 61 16.54 -24.38 0.44
C ARG A 61 17.47 -25.06 1.43
N ILE A 62 17.27 -24.86 2.72
CA ILE A 62 18.00 -25.57 3.79
C ILE A 62 17.74 -27.07 3.70
N GLU A 63 16.48 -27.47 3.62
CA GLU A 63 16.16 -28.92 3.56
C GLU A 63 16.67 -29.56 2.26
N LEU A 64 16.57 -28.86 1.14
CA LEU A 64 17.14 -29.33 -0.14
C LEU A 64 18.67 -29.47 -0.07
N ALA A 65 19.36 -28.54 0.60
CA ALA A 65 20.82 -28.59 0.74
C ALA A 65 21.29 -29.84 1.49
N LYS A 66 20.57 -30.27 2.52
CA LYS A 66 20.86 -31.51 3.28
C LYS A 66 20.75 -32.78 2.42
N THR A 67 19.95 -32.75 1.35
CA THR A 67 19.72 -33.92 0.46
C THR A 67 20.70 -34.01 -0.70
N LYS A 68 21.71 -33.14 -0.81
CA LYS A 68 22.77 -33.20 -1.81
C LYS A 68 23.53 -34.53 -1.72
N PHE A 69 24.04 -35.01 -2.85
CA PHE A 69 24.85 -36.23 -2.86
C PHE A 69 26.12 -36.12 -2.01
N HIS A 70 26.71 -34.93 -1.91
CA HIS A 70 27.84 -34.60 -1.05
C HIS A 70 27.51 -33.30 -0.28
N PRO A 71 26.73 -33.40 0.82
CA PRO A 71 26.43 -32.22 1.63
C PRO A 71 27.70 -31.75 2.34
N THR A 72 27.90 -30.43 2.40
CA THR A 72 28.96 -29.82 3.22
C THR A 72 28.57 -29.81 4.69
N GLU A 73 29.52 -29.50 5.58
CA GLU A 73 29.21 -29.33 7.00
C GLU A 73 28.19 -28.19 7.22
N GLU A 74 28.26 -27.10 6.44
CA GLU A 74 27.29 -26.01 6.44
C GLU A 74 25.90 -26.45 5.94
N ASP A 75 25.84 -27.36 4.96
CA ASP A 75 24.58 -27.94 4.49
C ASP A 75 23.89 -28.79 5.56
N LEU A 76 24.68 -29.49 6.41
CA LEU A 76 24.19 -30.35 7.48
C LEU A 76 23.85 -29.56 8.75
N ASN A 77 24.59 -28.50 9.06
CA ASN A 77 24.41 -27.63 10.22
C ASN A 77 24.19 -26.16 9.82
N PRO A 78 23.10 -25.85 9.08
CA PRO A 78 22.86 -24.52 8.53
C PRO A 78 22.44 -23.53 9.63
N ASN A 79 22.74 -22.25 9.41
CA ASN A 79 22.14 -21.20 10.22
C ASN A 79 20.65 -21.03 9.81
N THR A 80 19.75 -21.45 10.68
CA THR A 80 18.30 -21.44 10.44
C THR A 80 17.62 -20.12 10.86
N LYS A 81 18.38 -19.10 11.29
CA LYS A 81 17.83 -17.89 11.90
C LYS A 81 16.72 -17.24 11.07
N PHE A 82 16.94 -17.04 9.78
CA PHE A 82 15.93 -16.44 8.91
C PHE A 82 14.75 -17.40 8.66
N ALA A 83 15.00 -18.70 8.52
CA ALA A 83 13.94 -19.69 8.35
C ALA A 83 13.07 -19.84 9.61
N ASP A 84 13.64 -19.62 10.80
CA ASP A 84 12.94 -19.67 12.10
C ASP A 84 12.44 -18.29 12.57
N ASN A 85 12.28 -17.36 11.66
CA ASN A 85 11.90 -15.98 11.91
C ASN A 85 10.60 -15.87 12.70
N LYS A 86 10.63 -15.12 13.82
CA LYS A 86 9.48 -14.95 14.73
C LYS A 86 8.37 -14.09 14.14
N LEU A 87 8.71 -13.14 13.27
CA LEU A 87 7.72 -12.30 12.61
C LEU A 87 6.86 -13.11 11.64
N ALA A 88 7.49 -14.04 10.88
CA ALA A 88 6.75 -14.97 10.04
C ALA A 88 5.80 -15.85 10.86
N GLN A 89 6.32 -16.42 11.97
CA GLN A 89 5.51 -17.22 12.90
C GLN A 89 4.38 -16.41 13.52
N TYR A 90 4.61 -15.12 13.84
CA TYR A 90 3.58 -14.23 14.36
C TYR A 90 2.40 -14.12 13.39
N PHE A 91 2.64 -13.76 12.13
CA PHE A 91 1.59 -13.62 11.14
C PHE A 91 0.96 -14.97 10.73
N ASP A 92 1.73 -16.05 10.66
CA ASP A 92 1.20 -17.39 10.36
C ASP A 92 0.23 -17.89 11.45
N ASN A 93 0.45 -17.49 12.71
CA ASN A 93 -0.37 -17.88 13.86
C ASN A 93 -1.47 -16.86 14.22
N ASP A 94 -1.52 -15.68 13.58
CA ASP A 94 -2.55 -14.68 13.84
C ASP A 94 -3.86 -15.07 13.09
N PRO A 95 -4.92 -15.46 13.82
CA PRO A 95 -6.14 -15.98 13.21
C PRO A 95 -6.91 -14.92 12.44
N ASP A 96 -6.84 -13.65 12.85
CA ASP A 96 -7.54 -12.55 12.20
C ASP A 96 -6.85 -12.20 10.89
N PHE A 97 -5.51 -12.13 10.89
CA PHE A 97 -4.72 -11.93 9.68
C PHE A 97 -4.98 -13.02 8.65
N GLN A 98 -4.85 -14.29 9.04
CA GLN A 98 -5.06 -15.43 8.14
C GLN A 98 -6.50 -15.50 7.59
N LYS A 99 -7.50 -15.22 8.43
CA LYS A 99 -8.92 -15.19 8.01
C LYS A 99 -9.17 -14.10 6.97
N ILE A 100 -8.55 -12.93 7.12
CA ILE A 100 -8.71 -11.81 6.19
C ILE A 100 -8.04 -12.14 4.85
N LEU A 101 -6.80 -12.64 4.86
CA LEU A 101 -6.11 -13.06 3.64
C LEU A 101 -6.94 -14.08 2.85
N LYS A 102 -7.44 -15.10 3.54
CA LYS A 102 -8.31 -16.12 2.91
C LYS A 102 -9.58 -15.53 2.34
N LYS A 103 -10.25 -14.64 3.07
CA LYS A 103 -11.50 -14.00 2.64
C LYS A 103 -11.30 -13.13 1.39
N LYS A 104 -10.14 -12.48 1.27
CA LYS A 104 -9.80 -11.57 0.18
C LYS A 104 -8.99 -12.26 -0.93
N GLU A 105 -8.75 -13.57 -0.81
CA GLU A 105 -8.00 -14.39 -1.76
C GLU A 105 -6.59 -13.83 -2.05
N LEU A 106 -5.96 -13.22 -1.02
CA LEU A 106 -4.62 -12.65 -1.11
C LEU A 106 -3.58 -13.73 -0.79
N SER A 107 -2.85 -14.18 -1.80
CA SER A 107 -1.82 -15.21 -1.68
C SER A 107 -0.61 -14.94 -2.58
N TRP A 108 0.57 -15.39 -2.13
CA TRP A 108 1.82 -15.39 -2.89
C TRP A 108 2.11 -16.72 -3.59
N ASP A 109 1.21 -17.69 -3.54
CA ASP A 109 1.45 -19.06 -4.04
C ASP A 109 1.82 -19.15 -5.53
N ASN A 110 1.36 -18.17 -6.33
CA ASN A 110 1.65 -18.11 -7.77
C ASN A 110 2.89 -17.27 -8.11
N TYR A 111 3.59 -16.71 -7.13
CA TYR A 111 4.67 -15.74 -7.34
C TYR A 111 6.02 -16.21 -6.77
N ASP A 112 6.26 -17.52 -6.77
CA ASP A 112 7.47 -18.14 -6.24
C ASP A 112 8.76 -17.65 -6.91
N ILE A 113 8.70 -17.24 -8.17
CA ILE A 113 9.85 -16.65 -8.89
C ILE A 113 10.29 -15.35 -8.24
N LEU A 114 9.35 -14.45 -7.91
CA LEU A 114 9.68 -13.20 -7.20
C LEU A 114 10.22 -13.49 -5.80
N VAL A 115 9.58 -14.40 -5.05
CA VAL A 115 10.02 -14.79 -3.70
C VAL A 115 11.47 -15.31 -3.73
N LYS A 116 11.80 -16.17 -4.70
CA LYS A 116 13.17 -16.70 -4.89
C LYS A 116 14.15 -15.60 -5.26
N SER A 117 13.77 -14.70 -6.18
CA SER A 117 14.59 -13.57 -6.62
C SER A 117 14.91 -12.62 -5.47
N VAL A 118 13.91 -12.25 -4.66
CA VAL A 118 14.11 -11.41 -3.47
C VAL A 118 15.02 -12.10 -2.46
N LEU A 119 14.81 -13.38 -2.18
CA LEU A 119 15.66 -14.13 -1.26
C LEU A 119 17.12 -14.21 -1.76
N ASP A 120 17.34 -14.31 -3.05
CA ASP A 120 18.69 -14.30 -3.63
C ASP A 120 19.34 -12.92 -3.54
N SER A 121 18.56 -11.86 -3.77
CA SER A 121 19.03 -10.47 -3.61
C SER A 121 19.48 -10.16 -2.18
N ILE A 122 18.65 -10.47 -1.18
CA ILE A 122 18.96 -10.13 0.22
C ILE A 122 20.17 -10.85 0.77
N LYS A 123 20.46 -12.08 0.34
CA LYS A 123 21.60 -12.87 0.83
C LYS A 123 22.94 -12.18 0.68
N GLY A 124 23.13 -11.35 -0.37
CA GLY A 124 24.33 -10.58 -0.60
C GLY A 124 24.39 -9.23 0.12
N LYS A 125 23.30 -8.82 0.76
CA LYS A 125 23.21 -7.50 1.39
C LYS A 125 23.84 -7.49 2.78
N GLN A 126 24.55 -6.42 3.10
CA GLN A 126 25.23 -6.28 4.38
C GLN A 126 24.29 -6.32 5.59
N TYR A 127 23.09 -5.79 5.46
CA TYR A 127 22.10 -5.84 6.55
C TYR A 127 21.64 -7.27 6.84
N PHE A 128 21.51 -8.12 5.81
CA PHE A 128 21.13 -9.51 5.97
C PHE A 128 22.27 -10.35 6.58
N VAL A 129 23.51 -10.13 6.11
CA VAL A 129 24.69 -10.80 6.69
C VAL A 129 24.81 -10.49 8.17
N LYS A 130 24.73 -9.21 8.56
CA LYS A 130 24.76 -8.80 9.98
C LYS A 130 23.62 -9.43 10.80
N TYR A 131 22.41 -9.51 10.23
CA TYR A 131 21.30 -10.19 10.89
C TYR A 131 21.61 -11.67 11.11
N MET A 132 22.15 -12.38 10.11
CA MET A 132 22.47 -13.80 10.21
C MET A 132 23.62 -14.10 11.20
N GLU A 133 24.57 -13.17 11.35
CA GLU A 133 25.70 -13.28 12.29
C GLU A 133 25.33 -12.94 13.73
N SER A 134 24.28 -12.13 13.93
CA SER A 134 23.83 -11.74 15.27
C SER A 134 23.26 -12.96 16.05
N GLU A 135 23.58 -13.04 17.33
CA GLU A 135 23.04 -14.06 18.23
C GLU A 135 21.60 -13.73 18.69
N GLU A 136 21.17 -12.49 18.53
CA GLU A 136 19.81 -12.07 18.90
C GLU A 136 18.77 -12.83 18.05
N ARG A 137 17.74 -13.36 18.72
CA ARG A 137 16.58 -14.03 18.08
C ARG A 137 15.30 -13.47 18.68
N SER A 138 15.01 -12.21 18.36
CA SER A 138 13.83 -11.50 18.86
C SER A 138 12.90 -11.08 17.74
N LEU A 139 11.60 -10.95 18.06
CA LEU A 139 10.63 -10.37 17.14
C LEU A 139 11.07 -8.96 16.67
N LYS A 140 11.67 -8.20 17.58
CA LYS A 140 12.16 -6.84 17.29
C LYS A 140 13.25 -6.82 16.23
N GLU A 141 14.19 -7.77 16.29
CA GLU A 141 15.27 -7.89 15.30
C GLU A 141 14.70 -8.31 13.94
N ASP A 142 13.76 -9.26 13.95
CA ASP A 142 13.08 -9.73 12.74
C ASP A 142 12.27 -8.61 12.07
N CYS A 143 11.55 -7.80 12.84
CA CYS A 143 10.85 -6.61 12.33
C CYS A 143 11.82 -5.63 11.66
N LYS A 144 12.96 -5.32 12.27
CA LYS A 144 13.98 -4.43 11.69
C LYS A 144 14.55 -4.97 10.39
N LEU A 145 14.76 -6.29 10.30
CA LEU A 145 15.20 -6.92 9.07
C LEU A 145 14.16 -6.73 7.95
N PHE A 146 12.89 -7.04 8.22
CA PHE A 146 11.85 -6.92 7.21
C PHE A 146 11.53 -5.46 6.84
N THR A 147 11.71 -4.50 7.74
CA THR A 147 11.67 -3.07 7.39
C THR A 147 12.72 -2.77 6.31
N ARG A 148 13.97 -3.26 6.48
CA ARG A 148 15.01 -3.10 5.46
C ARG A 148 14.69 -3.79 4.15
N ILE A 149 14.14 -5.00 4.19
CA ILE A 149 13.70 -5.73 3.00
C ILE A 149 12.63 -4.92 2.26
N PHE A 150 11.63 -4.37 2.96
CA PHE A 150 10.59 -3.56 2.33
C PHE A 150 11.16 -2.28 1.69
N GLU A 151 12.07 -1.59 2.37
CA GLU A 151 12.68 -0.37 1.88
C GLU A 151 13.62 -0.59 0.67
N GLU A 152 14.39 -1.68 0.68
CA GLU A 152 15.49 -1.86 -0.28
C GLU A 152 15.15 -2.79 -1.45
N GLU A 153 14.19 -3.74 -1.28
CA GLU A 153 13.93 -4.75 -2.29
C GLU A 153 12.59 -4.57 -3.03
N PHE A 154 11.66 -3.80 -2.47
CA PHE A 154 10.32 -3.69 -3.05
C PHE A 154 9.98 -2.33 -3.66
N VAL A 155 10.59 -1.23 -3.20
CA VAL A 155 10.22 0.13 -3.66
C VAL A 155 10.40 0.29 -5.17
N ASP A 156 11.55 -0.14 -5.70
CA ASP A 156 11.91 0.00 -7.13
C ASP A 156 11.98 -1.37 -7.84
N ASN A 157 11.19 -2.36 -7.39
CA ASN A 157 11.20 -3.70 -7.95
C ASN A 157 10.28 -3.81 -9.16
N ALA A 158 10.86 -3.83 -10.36
CA ALA A 158 10.10 -3.90 -11.61
C ALA A 158 9.27 -5.19 -11.76
N GLN A 159 9.74 -6.33 -11.21
CA GLN A 159 9.00 -7.59 -11.26
C GLN A 159 7.77 -7.54 -10.35
N LEU A 160 7.92 -6.95 -9.15
CA LEU A 160 6.80 -6.71 -8.27
C LEU A 160 5.78 -5.75 -8.90
N ALA A 161 6.26 -4.64 -9.48
CA ALA A 161 5.38 -3.66 -10.13
C ALA A 161 4.52 -4.32 -11.24
N ALA A 162 5.10 -5.17 -12.07
CA ALA A 162 4.37 -5.91 -13.10
C ALA A 162 3.32 -6.87 -12.51
N ILE A 163 3.64 -7.57 -11.41
CA ILE A 163 2.68 -8.44 -10.70
C ILE A 163 1.52 -7.62 -10.14
N LEU A 164 1.79 -6.49 -9.51
CA LEU A 164 0.76 -5.64 -8.93
C LEU A 164 -0.17 -5.03 -9.99
N GLU A 165 0.39 -4.65 -11.14
CA GLU A 165 -0.37 -4.14 -12.28
C GLU A 165 -1.34 -5.19 -12.84
N ASP A 166 -0.89 -6.43 -12.98
CA ASP A 166 -1.72 -7.54 -13.44
C ASP A 166 -2.81 -7.93 -12.43
N MET A 167 -2.53 -7.79 -11.13
CA MET A 167 -3.47 -8.18 -10.08
C MET A 167 -4.59 -7.16 -9.86
N ASN A 168 -4.25 -5.87 -9.83
CA ASN A 168 -5.22 -4.84 -9.48
C ASN A 168 -4.78 -3.45 -9.95
N MET A 169 -5.56 -2.86 -10.84
CA MET A 169 -5.29 -1.54 -11.42
C MET A 169 -5.15 -0.40 -10.40
N TYR A 170 -5.73 -0.54 -9.20
CA TYR A 170 -5.62 0.47 -8.14
C TYR A 170 -4.29 0.41 -7.38
N TRP A 171 -3.49 -0.66 -7.54
CA TRP A 171 -2.24 -0.89 -6.80
C TRP A 171 -1.02 -0.21 -7.41
N ILE A 172 -1.07 0.16 -8.70
CA ILE A 172 0.06 0.66 -9.50
C ILE A 172 0.84 1.78 -8.78
N ASP A 173 0.12 2.77 -8.24
CA ASP A 173 0.76 3.96 -7.63
C ASP A 173 0.74 3.94 -6.08
N ASP A 174 0.16 2.92 -5.47
CA ASP A 174 -0.03 2.87 -4.02
C ASP A 174 1.14 2.15 -3.30
N LEU A 175 1.99 1.41 -4.01
CA LEU A 175 3.00 0.53 -3.42
C LEU A 175 3.91 1.25 -2.40
N ALA A 176 4.54 2.35 -2.79
CA ALA A 176 5.46 3.09 -1.90
C ALA A 176 4.75 3.62 -0.64
N TYR A 177 3.48 4.01 -0.80
CA TYR A 177 2.66 4.45 0.31
C TYR A 177 2.34 3.28 1.26
N ASP A 178 1.93 2.14 0.73
CA ASP A 178 1.58 0.98 1.51
C ASP A 178 2.79 0.33 2.19
N LEU A 179 3.95 0.30 1.53
CA LEU A 179 5.20 -0.13 2.16
C LEU A 179 5.54 0.72 3.40
N THR A 180 5.26 2.04 3.36
CA THR A 180 5.41 2.89 4.55
C THR A 180 4.49 2.44 5.70
N PHE A 181 3.29 1.96 5.41
CA PHE A 181 2.38 1.41 6.44
C PHE A 181 2.83 0.03 6.92
N CYS A 182 3.37 -0.81 6.04
CA CYS A 182 3.99 -2.07 6.44
C CYS A 182 5.14 -1.81 7.42
N CYS A 183 6.06 -0.89 7.11
CA CYS A 183 7.16 -0.54 8.00
C CYS A 183 6.68 -0.02 9.36
N ARG A 184 5.66 0.84 9.40
CA ARG A 184 5.04 1.31 10.67
C ARG A 184 4.46 0.16 11.48
N THR A 185 3.78 -0.80 10.83
CA THR A 185 3.27 -1.99 11.50
C THR A 185 4.40 -2.81 12.11
N LEU A 186 5.53 -2.95 11.41
CA LEU A 186 6.71 -3.65 11.94
C LEU A 186 7.34 -2.90 13.11
N ASP A 187 7.35 -1.57 13.08
CA ASP A 187 7.83 -0.75 14.21
C ASP A 187 6.94 -0.90 15.44
N ASP A 188 5.61 -0.91 15.27
CA ASP A 188 4.63 -1.12 16.34
C ASP A 188 4.79 -2.51 16.96
N LEU A 189 4.95 -3.56 16.13
CA LEU A 189 5.24 -4.93 16.59
C LEU A 189 6.59 -5.01 17.33
N ALA A 190 7.62 -4.32 16.84
CA ALA A 190 8.93 -4.25 17.48
C ALA A 190 8.88 -3.53 18.85
N ALA A 191 7.92 -2.64 19.04
CA ALA A 191 7.63 -1.97 20.31
C ALA A 191 6.79 -2.83 21.27
N GLY A 192 6.30 -3.99 20.83
CA GLY A 192 5.49 -4.92 21.64
C GLY A 192 3.98 -4.72 21.48
N GLU A 193 3.53 -3.94 20.53
CA GLU A 193 2.12 -3.82 20.19
C GLU A 193 1.64 -5.07 19.44
N GLN A 194 0.33 -5.30 19.42
CA GLN A 194 -0.28 -6.37 18.64
C GLN A 194 -0.76 -5.83 17.29
N TRP A 195 -0.69 -6.66 16.28
CA TRP A 195 -1.26 -6.32 14.99
C TRP A 195 -2.78 -6.22 15.06
N HIS A 196 -3.30 -5.18 14.46
CA HIS A 196 -4.72 -5.02 14.21
C HIS A 196 -4.92 -4.45 12.82
N MET A 197 -6.02 -4.85 12.17
CA MET A 197 -6.40 -4.30 10.87
C MET A 197 -6.40 -2.76 10.93
N PRO A 198 -5.63 -2.06 10.10
CA PRO A 198 -5.55 -0.61 10.15
C PRO A 198 -6.90 0.04 9.85
N VAL A 199 -7.24 1.08 10.60
CA VAL A 199 -8.40 1.92 10.32
C VAL A 199 -8.20 2.62 8.99
N LEU A 200 -9.19 2.59 8.12
CA LEU A 200 -9.08 3.12 6.75
C LEU A 200 -8.80 4.62 6.73
N TYR A 201 -9.56 5.42 7.47
CA TYR A 201 -9.44 6.87 7.48
C TYR A 201 -8.64 7.38 8.68
N MET A 202 -7.76 8.36 8.45
CA MET A 202 -6.94 8.94 9.53
C MET A 202 -7.79 9.71 10.56
N SER A 203 -8.90 10.33 10.15
CA SER A 203 -9.83 10.97 11.08
C SER A 203 -10.37 9.99 12.11
N ASP A 204 -10.71 8.77 11.70
CA ASP A 204 -11.25 7.75 12.60
C ASP A 204 -10.18 7.23 13.57
N MET A 205 -8.92 7.13 13.10
CA MET A 205 -7.79 6.79 13.96
C MET A 205 -7.56 7.88 15.04
N LYS A 206 -7.65 9.16 14.66
CA LYS A 206 -7.53 10.27 15.60
C LYS A 206 -8.68 10.29 16.61
N ARG A 207 -9.92 10.02 16.18
CA ARG A 207 -11.07 9.90 17.09
C ARG A 207 -10.95 8.75 18.08
N LYS A 208 -10.33 7.64 17.72
CA LYS A 208 -10.02 6.56 18.67
C LYS A 208 -9.08 7.02 19.77
N LYS A 209 -8.10 7.89 19.45
CA LYS A 209 -7.13 8.42 20.41
C LYS A 209 -7.71 9.57 21.25
N ASP A 210 -8.52 10.43 20.63
CA ASP A 210 -9.21 11.54 21.28
C ASP A 210 -10.67 11.63 20.80
N PRO A 211 -11.62 11.00 21.54
CA PRO A 211 -13.05 11.03 21.20
C PRO A 211 -13.68 12.43 21.23
N SER A 212 -13.06 13.40 21.92
CA SER A 212 -13.54 14.78 22.02
C SER A 212 -13.10 15.67 20.85
N ALA A 213 -12.20 15.18 19.99
CA ALA A 213 -11.71 15.93 18.85
C ALA A 213 -12.85 16.21 17.84
N ASP A 214 -13.16 17.48 17.62
CA ASP A 214 -14.09 17.92 16.56
C ASP A 214 -13.40 17.81 15.19
N LEU A 215 -13.39 16.61 14.64
CA LEU A 215 -12.76 16.29 13.36
C LEU A 215 -13.83 15.98 12.31
N GLN A 216 -13.81 16.71 11.21
CA GLN A 216 -14.58 16.33 10.04
C GLN A 216 -14.15 14.92 9.56
N SER A 217 -15.13 14.06 9.31
CA SER A 217 -14.86 12.70 8.79
C SER A 217 -14.17 12.76 7.44
N ASP A 218 -13.04 12.08 7.31
CA ASP A 218 -12.30 11.98 6.03
C ASP A 218 -13.14 11.27 4.96
N ASN A 219 -13.99 10.32 5.36
CA ASN A 219 -14.96 9.68 4.46
C ASN A 219 -15.94 10.71 3.90
N VAL A 220 -16.62 11.47 4.77
CA VAL A 220 -17.58 12.51 4.35
C VAL A 220 -16.89 13.55 3.49
N PHE A 221 -15.67 13.95 3.84
CA PHE A 221 -14.87 14.89 3.07
C PHE A 221 -14.69 14.45 1.63
N VAL A 222 -14.14 13.26 1.41
CA VAL A 222 -13.78 12.83 0.05
C VAL A 222 -14.98 12.54 -0.83
N HIS A 223 -16.04 11.94 -0.27
CA HIS A 223 -17.28 11.70 -1.01
C HIS A 223 -17.96 13.01 -1.42
N ARG A 224 -18.02 14.00 -0.50
CA ARG A 224 -18.55 15.33 -0.81
C ARG A 224 -17.70 16.03 -1.86
N LEU A 225 -16.37 15.93 -1.77
CA LEU A 225 -15.44 16.50 -2.74
C LEU A 225 -15.70 15.95 -4.15
N LEU A 226 -15.68 14.62 -4.30
CA LEU A 226 -15.91 13.99 -5.60
C LEU A 226 -17.30 14.28 -6.14
N LYS A 227 -18.35 14.21 -5.31
CA LYS A 227 -19.72 14.52 -5.69
C LYS A 227 -19.84 15.93 -6.26
N ASN A 228 -19.26 16.92 -5.59
CA ASN A 228 -19.35 18.31 -6.02
C ASN A 228 -18.51 18.57 -7.28
N ALA A 229 -17.32 17.97 -7.37
CA ALA A 229 -16.50 18.05 -8.57
C ALA A 229 -17.20 17.43 -9.78
N PHE A 230 -17.86 16.29 -9.61
CA PHE A 230 -18.59 15.58 -10.66
C PHE A 230 -19.82 16.37 -11.11
N ALA A 231 -20.67 16.81 -10.17
CA ALA A 231 -21.87 17.56 -10.45
C ALA A 231 -21.59 18.93 -11.08
N GLY A 232 -20.51 19.59 -10.67
CA GLY A 232 -20.09 20.90 -11.17
C GLY A 232 -19.14 20.86 -12.36
N TYR A 233 -18.77 19.67 -12.87
CA TYR A 233 -17.68 19.50 -13.82
C TYR A 233 -17.79 20.44 -15.04
N LYS A 234 -18.95 20.46 -15.70
CA LYS A 234 -19.17 21.33 -16.86
C LYS A 234 -19.00 22.82 -16.54
N GLY A 235 -19.58 23.28 -15.43
CA GLY A 235 -19.45 24.67 -14.99
C GLY A 235 -18.01 25.07 -14.66
N TYR A 236 -17.26 24.16 -14.02
CA TYR A 236 -15.84 24.38 -13.76
C TYR A 236 -15.02 24.38 -15.05
N PHE A 237 -15.29 23.46 -15.98
CA PHE A 237 -14.65 23.42 -17.29
C PHE A 237 -14.86 24.72 -18.07
N ASP A 238 -16.11 25.24 -18.15
CA ASP A 238 -16.43 26.50 -18.81
C ASP A 238 -15.68 27.69 -18.18
N ARG A 239 -15.51 27.71 -16.86
CA ARG A 239 -14.73 28.73 -16.14
C ARG A 239 -13.24 28.65 -16.44
N ILE A 240 -12.68 27.44 -16.48
CA ILE A 240 -11.27 27.19 -16.81
C ILE A 240 -10.98 27.68 -18.22
N THR A 241 -11.79 27.28 -19.21
CA THR A 241 -11.61 27.67 -20.59
C THR A 241 -11.76 29.19 -20.82
N ALA A 242 -12.67 29.84 -20.10
CA ALA A 242 -12.82 31.29 -20.14
C ALA A 242 -11.63 32.05 -19.53
N ALA A 243 -10.95 31.46 -18.56
CA ALA A 243 -9.80 32.07 -17.85
C ALA A 243 -8.50 31.94 -18.65
N VAL A 244 -8.36 30.89 -19.48
CA VAL A 244 -7.14 30.58 -20.23
C VAL A 244 -7.15 31.38 -21.55
N LYS A 245 -6.60 32.58 -21.53
CA LYS A 245 -6.52 33.43 -22.73
C LYS A 245 -5.48 32.91 -23.72
N GLY A 246 -5.89 32.75 -25.00
CA GLY A 246 -4.97 32.40 -26.09
C GLY A 246 -4.74 30.91 -26.30
N TRP A 247 -5.43 30.06 -25.58
CA TRP A 247 -5.41 28.60 -25.77
C TRP A 247 -6.78 28.14 -26.27
N GLU A 248 -6.77 27.26 -27.25
CA GLU A 248 -8.00 26.57 -27.68
C GLU A 248 -8.32 25.46 -26.63
N ALA A 249 -9.59 25.26 -26.34
CA ALA A 249 -10.05 24.34 -25.30
C ALA A 249 -9.58 22.87 -25.53
N ASP A 250 -9.38 22.49 -26.78
CA ASP A 250 -8.90 21.20 -27.24
C ASP A 250 -7.41 20.93 -26.93
N ARG A 251 -6.67 21.98 -26.58
CA ARG A 251 -5.25 21.89 -26.17
C ARG A 251 -5.06 21.74 -24.68
N LEU A 252 -6.12 21.87 -23.89
CA LEU A 252 -6.05 21.64 -22.46
C LEU A 252 -5.98 20.14 -22.18
N ASN A 253 -4.94 19.73 -21.47
CA ASN A 253 -4.78 18.34 -21.08
C ASN A 253 -5.88 17.93 -20.09
N SER A 254 -6.51 16.77 -20.30
CA SER A 254 -7.54 16.23 -19.39
C SER A 254 -7.07 16.07 -17.94
N ILE A 255 -5.77 15.80 -17.74
CA ILE A 255 -5.16 15.72 -16.40
C ILE A 255 -5.23 17.09 -15.71
N ASP A 256 -4.81 18.16 -16.41
CA ASP A 256 -4.81 19.52 -15.86
C ASP A 256 -6.23 20.00 -15.57
N ILE A 257 -7.16 19.71 -16.47
CA ILE A 257 -8.59 20.04 -16.27
C ILE A 257 -9.13 19.33 -15.04
N ALA A 258 -8.97 18.04 -14.92
CA ALA A 258 -9.47 17.25 -13.79
C ALA A 258 -8.87 17.74 -12.46
N LEU A 259 -7.57 18.09 -12.45
CA LEU A 259 -6.89 18.63 -11.28
C LEU A 259 -7.46 19.99 -10.84
N VAL A 260 -7.64 20.91 -11.79
CA VAL A 260 -8.18 22.24 -11.50
C VAL A 260 -9.66 22.18 -11.12
N VAL A 261 -10.46 21.30 -11.78
CA VAL A 261 -11.85 21.05 -11.39
C VAL A 261 -11.96 20.57 -9.96
N LEU A 262 -11.13 19.57 -9.57
CA LEU A 262 -11.13 19.06 -8.21
C LEU A 262 -10.74 20.15 -7.20
N GLY A 263 -9.73 20.96 -7.52
CA GLY A 263 -9.29 22.07 -6.68
C GLY A 263 -10.37 23.15 -6.51
N LEU A 264 -11.05 23.54 -7.59
CA LEU A 264 -12.17 24.50 -7.52
C LEU A 264 -13.33 23.95 -6.70
N ALA A 265 -13.69 22.67 -6.90
CA ALA A 265 -14.72 21.99 -6.12
C ALA A 265 -14.37 21.96 -4.61
N GLU A 266 -13.09 21.74 -4.26
CA GLU A 266 -12.63 21.77 -2.88
C GLU A 266 -12.77 23.17 -2.25
N VAL A 267 -12.25 24.19 -2.93
CA VAL A 267 -12.31 25.58 -2.43
C VAL A 267 -13.75 26.04 -2.18
N GLU A 268 -14.67 25.68 -3.08
CA GLU A 268 -16.07 26.06 -2.94
C GLU A 268 -16.84 25.23 -1.91
N SER A 269 -16.48 23.98 -1.75
CA SER A 269 -17.19 23.05 -0.85
C SER A 269 -16.74 23.10 0.59
N PHE A 270 -15.50 23.57 0.84
CA PHE A 270 -14.88 23.53 2.16
C PHE A 270 -14.21 24.87 2.50
N PRO A 271 -15.01 25.94 2.71
CA PRO A 271 -14.48 27.28 2.99
C PRO A 271 -13.68 27.35 4.29
N GLU A 272 -13.83 26.35 5.17
CA GLU A 272 -13.06 26.19 6.40
C GLU A 272 -11.61 25.72 6.16
N ILE A 273 -11.29 25.21 4.97
CA ILE A 273 -9.93 24.82 4.61
C ILE A 273 -9.20 26.02 4.01
N PRO A 274 -8.09 26.51 4.62
CA PRO A 274 -7.35 27.64 4.05
C PRO A 274 -6.81 27.33 2.65
N VAL A 275 -6.95 28.27 1.72
CA VAL A 275 -6.48 28.14 0.32
C VAL A 275 -4.96 27.93 0.20
N LYS A 276 -4.21 28.26 1.26
CA LYS A 276 -2.75 28.11 1.31
C LYS A 276 -2.27 26.79 1.93
N VAL A 277 -3.15 25.85 2.12
CA VAL A 277 -2.77 24.52 2.69
C VAL A 277 -2.40 23.54 1.61
#